data_5c107f660c4e493c56e7469c3411dcd6
#
_entry.id   5c107f660c4e493c56e7469c3411dcd6
#
_cell.length_a   1.000
_cell.length_b   1.000
_cell.length_c   1.000
_cell.angle_alpha   90.00
_cell.angle_beta   90.00
_cell.angle_gamma   90.00
#
_symmetry.space_group_name_H-M   'P 1'
#
loop_
_entity.id
_entity.type
_entity.pdbx_description
1 polymer ?
#
loop_
_entity_poly.entity_id
_entity_poly.type
_entity_poly.pdbx_seq_one_letter_code
_entity_poly.pdbx_strand_id
1 'polypeptide(L)'
;MSSFLNGKQILLVISGSIAAIKAPDIIRLFRKKKADIRCLITKGGANFITPLALASLSGNPVAQDMWDESEEASIRHIRLAREADMIIVAPASADFISKMAHGLANDLASTVVLAADSPILVAPAMNHRMWHHSATQRNIHQLKSDGISFVDPEAGAMACGETGIGRLAAPEDILLSAESLFAEEQNHQFLKNRHFIVTAGPTHEPIDPVRYLANRSSGKQGFAIAEALQKLGAKVTLVTGPVYQNTPDRVERVNVETAIEMEKAVENALPADGAIFTAAVADWRFNYSPSKYKKGRSEPDLIPIENPDILSNISHRKIDRPSLVVGFAAESENLLENAKVKLQQKGCDWIIANPVIENEDAPSAMGGDYNKIFIASHAGIENWPLLSKKEVASRLASKIADYFNLINEHPSSIISK
;
A
#
# COMPACT_ATOMS: atom_id res chain seq x y z
N MET A 1 -20.65 6.46 14.53
CA MET A 1 -19.28 6.17 14.01
C MET A 1 -18.32 7.12 14.71
N SER A 2 -17.31 6.61 15.39
CA SER A 2 -16.25 7.43 15.98
C SER A 2 -15.44 8.07 14.83
N SER A 3 -15.18 9.38 14.90
CA SER A 3 -14.32 10.07 13.93
C SER A 3 -12.89 9.55 14.06
N PHE A 4 -12.22 9.27 12.95
CA PHE A 4 -10.79 8.90 12.90
C PHE A 4 -9.87 9.95 13.53
N LEU A 5 -10.38 11.16 13.72
CA LEU A 5 -9.66 12.30 14.29
C LEU A 5 -9.78 12.40 15.84
N ASN A 6 -10.59 11.55 16.48
CA ASN A 6 -10.79 11.64 17.92
C ASN A 6 -9.49 11.38 18.69
N GLY A 7 -9.03 12.38 19.44
CA GLY A 7 -7.80 12.34 20.22
C GLY A 7 -6.51 12.51 19.42
N LYS A 8 -6.61 12.75 18.09
CA LYS A 8 -5.44 12.97 17.22
C LYS A 8 -4.87 14.35 17.39
N GLN A 9 -3.54 14.47 17.37
CA GLN A 9 -2.81 15.72 17.43
C GLN A 9 -2.49 16.21 16.02
N ILE A 10 -3.09 17.34 15.64
CA ILE A 10 -2.92 17.96 14.32
C ILE A 10 -2.07 19.21 14.46
N LEU A 11 -0.98 19.31 13.71
CA LEU A 11 -0.22 20.52 13.56
C LEU A 11 -0.68 21.28 12.31
N LEU A 12 -1.37 22.40 12.51
CA LEU A 12 -1.82 23.30 11.43
C LEU A 12 -0.75 24.36 11.15
N VAL A 13 -0.11 24.25 10.00
CA VAL A 13 0.88 25.21 9.51
C VAL A 13 0.19 26.23 8.62
N ILE A 14 0.30 27.52 8.98
CA ILE A 14 -0.35 28.64 8.26
C ILE A 14 0.71 29.49 7.58
N SER A 15 0.78 29.42 6.25
CA SER A 15 1.74 30.19 5.46
C SER A 15 1.17 31.53 4.94
N GLY A 16 2.01 32.34 4.26
CA GLY A 16 1.68 33.67 3.80
C GLY A 16 0.71 33.73 2.63
N SER A 17 -0.58 33.66 2.90
CA SER A 17 -1.66 33.90 1.94
C SER A 17 -2.83 34.58 2.62
N ILE A 18 -3.58 35.41 1.90
CA ILE A 18 -4.84 36.02 2.38
C ILE A 18 -5.82 34.92 2.86
N ALA A 19 -5.75 33.71 2.30
CA ALA A 19 -6.56 32.59 2.72
C ALA A 19 -6.29 32.10 4.17
N ALA A 20 -5.26 32.62 4.84
CA ALA A 20 -5.02 32.39 6.27
C ALA A 20 -6.22 32.78 7.16
N ILE A 21 -7.06 33.73 6.70
CA ILE A 21 -8.32 34.08 7.36
C ILE A 21 -9.32 32.91 7.47
N LYS A 22 -9.10 31.82 6.75
CA LYS A 22 -9.91 30.58 6.83
C LYS A 22 -9.41 29.59 7.91
N ALA A 23 -8.22 29.80 8.48
CA ALA A 23 -7.68 28.94 9.53
C ALA A 23 -8.62 28.79 10.75
N PRO A 24 -9.35 29.82 11.22
CA PRO A 24 -10.38 29.69 12.26
C PRO A 24 -11.44 28.64 11.97
N ASP A 25 -11.91 28.54 10.73
CA ASP A 25 -12.95 27.58 10.35
C ASP A 25 -12.40 26.16 10.31
N ILE A 26 -11.17 25.98 9.83
CA ILE A 26 -10.45 24.70 9.88
C ILE A 26 -10.30 24.26 11.33
N ILE A 27 -9.81 25.12 12.23
CA ILE A 27 -9.63 24.81 13.66
C ILE A 27 -10.96 24.35 14.28
N ARG A 28 -12.06 25.10 14.06
CA ARG A 28 -13.38 24.77 14.63
C ARG A 28 -13.89 23.40 14.14
N LEU A 29 -13.72 23.10 12.84
CA LEU A 29 -14.16 21.83 12.28
C LEU A 29 -13.42 20.63 12.86
N PHE A 30 -12.10 20.71 12.94
CA PHE A 30 -11.28 19.64 13.50
C PHE A 30 -11.54 19.45 14.99
N ARG A 31 -11.69 20.55 15.77
CA ARG A 31 -12.06 20.47 17.19
C ARG A 31 -13.45 19.85 17.41
N LYS A 32 -14.40 20.10 16.51
CA LYS A 32 -15.73 19.45 16.54
C LYS A 32 -15.63 17.93 16.38
N LYS A 33 -14.59 17.44 15.69
CA LYS A 33 -14.23 16.02 15.56
C LYS A 33 -13.38 15.49 16.71
N LYS A 34 -13.15 16.32 17.76
CA LYS A 34 -12.35 16.03 18.94
C LYS A 34 -10.85 15.81 18.67
N ALA A 35 -10.33 16.42 17.58
CA ALA A 35 -8.89 16.54 17.36
C ALA A 35 -8.31 17.63 18.26
N ASP A 36 -7.08 17.45 18.73
CA ASP A 36 -6.27 18.50 19.36
C ASP A 36 -5.48 19.24 18.27
N ILE A 37 -5.66 20.58 18.18
CA ILE A 37 -5.04 21.39 17.13
C ILE A 37 -3.98 22.28 17.76
N ARG A 38 -2.75 22.13 17.28
CA ARG A 38 -1.67 23.10 17.51
C ARG A 38 -1.43 23.89 16.24
N CYS A 39 -1.15 25.18 16.38
CA CYS A 39 -0.91 26.07 15.25
C CYS A 39 0.55 26.47 15.19
N LEU A 40 1.09 26.47 13.97
CA LEU A 40 2.37 27.05 13.64
C LEU A 40 2.15 28.07 12.51
N ILE A 41 2.52 29.32 12.74
CA ILE A 41 2.31 30.38 11.76
C ILE A 41 3.64 30.96 11.30
N THR A 42 3.78 31.10 9.97
CA THR A 42 4.96 31.77 9.39
C THR A 42 4.85 33.26 9.54
N LYS A 43 5.98 34.01 9.40
CA LYS A 43 5.98 35.46 9.38
C LYS A 43 5.04 36.02 8.31
N GLY A 44 4.95 35.37 7.15
CA GLY A 44 4.00 35.74 6.09
C GLY A 44 2.53 35.50 6.49
N GLY A 45 2.22 34.46 7.20
CA GLY A 45 0.86 34.13 7.69
C GLY A 45 0.39 35.14 8.74
N ALA A 46 1.29 35.58 9.63
CA ALA A 46 1.00 36.50 10.71
C ALA A 46 0.55 37.92 10.23
N ASN A 47 0.78 38.24 8.96
CA ASN A 47 0.25 39.48 8.36
C ASN A 47 -1.27 39.40 8.09
N PHE A 48 -1.87 38.22 8.04
CA PHE A 48 -3.28 38.05 7.70
C PHE A 48 -4.14 37.59 8.88
N ILE A 49 -3.55 36.92 9.85
CA ILE A 49 -4.23 36.50 11.07
C ILE A 49 -3.27 36.57 12.26
N THR A 50 -3.78 36.97 13.41
CA THR A 50 -2.94 37.12 14.60
C THR A 50 -2.73 35.78 15.31
N PRO A 51 -1.54 35.51 15.88
CA PRO A 51 -1.30 34.33 16.71
C PRO A 51 -2.27 34.23 17.88
N LEU A 52 -2.67 35.39 18.46
CA LEU A 52 -3.64 35.43 19.55
C LEU A 52 -5.01 34.86 19.14
N ALA A 53 -5.49 35.15 17.93
CA ALA A 53 -6.75 34.61 17.41
C ALA A 53 -6.66 33.10 17.25
N LEU A 54 -5.54 32.61 16.74
CA LEU A 54 -5.32 31.13 16.58
C LEU A 54 -5.19 30.45 17.92
N ALA A 55 -4.45 31.02 18.89
CA ALA A 55 -4.33 30.46 20.24
C ALA A 55 -5.68 30.37 20.96
N SER A 56 -6.50 31.42 20.86
CA SER A 56 -7.84 31.44 21.47
C SER A 56 -8.78 30.39 20.92
N LEU A 57 -8.66 30.05 19.62
CA LEU A 57 -9.50 29.07 18.95
C LEU A 57 -9.00 27.65 19.13
N SER A 58 -7.69 27.42 19.08
CA SER A 58 -7.08 26.10 19.25
C SER A 58 -7.03 25.66 20.72
N GLY A 59 -6.93 26.63 21.62
CA GLY A 59 -6.69 26.38 23.06
C GLY A 59 -5.22 26.07 23.37
N ASN A 60 -4.33 26.20 22.39
CA ASN A 60 -2.91 25.90 22.49
C ASN A 60 -2.06 27.12 22.14
N PRO A 61 -0.84 27.27 22.68
CA PRO A 61 0.13 28.29 22.24
C PRO A 61 0.46 28.14 20.74
N VAL A 62 0.65 29.25 20.06
CA VAL A 62 1.00 29.28 18.64
C VAL A 62 2.51 29.38 18.47
N ALA A 63 3.07 28.44 17.73
CA ALA A 63 4.48 28.46 17.39
C ALA A 63 4.74 29.47 16.23
N GLN A 64 5.80 30.27 16.33
CA GLN A 64 6.13 31.32 15.35
C GLN A 64 7.60 31.35 14.96
N ASP A 65 8.47 31.40 15.95
CA ASP A 65 9.91 31.57 15.76
C ASP A 65 10.70 30.34 16.19
N MET A 66 11.83 30.14 15.50
CA MET A 66 12.77 29.05 15.83
C MET A 66 13.56 29.35 17.12
N TRP A 67 13.71 30.64 17.45
CA TRP A 67 14.56 31.17 18.50
C TRP A 67 13.77 31.87 19.62
N ASP A 68 12.72 31.22 20.10
CA ASP A 68 11.94 31.70 21.23
C ASP A 68 12.66 31.34 22.56
N GLU A 69 13.16 32.35 23.27
CA GLU A 69 13.97 32.15 24.49
C GLU A 69 13.16 31.58 25.68
N SER A 70 11.81 31.54 25.59
CA SER A 70 10.93 31.13 26.66
C SER A 70 10.78 29.59 26.80
N GLU A 71 11.22 28.83 25.82
CA GLU A 71 11.26 27.33 25.85
C GLU A 71 12.65 26.86 25.41
N GLU A 72 13.15 25.75 25.97
CA GLU A 72 14.44 25.14 25.60
C GLU A 72 14.57 24.98 24.08
N ALA A 73 15.17 26.00 23.44
CA ALA A 73 15.02 26.34 22.02
C ALA A 73 15.54 25.27 21.05
N SER A 74 16.44 24.38 21.46
CA SER A 74 17.16 23.51 20.53
C SER A 74 16.40 22.27 20.04
N ILE A 75 15.24 21.93 20.64
CA ILE A 75 14.51 20.67 20.33
C ILE A 75 13.05 20.94 19.93
N ARG A 76 12.59 22.20 19.95
CA ARG A 76 11.17 22.56 19.70
C ARG A 76 10.66 22.07 18.34
N HIS A 77 11.42 22.23 17.27
CA HIS A 77 11.03 21.79 15.93
C HIS A 77 10.90 20.27 15.84
N ILE A 78 11.81 19.52 16.50
CA ILE A 78 11.73 18.04 16.54
C ILE A 78 10.51 17.60 17.37
N ARG A 79 10.23 18.28 18.51
CA ARG A 79 9.08 17.98 19.34
C ARG A 79 7.77 18.22 18.59
N LEU A 80 7.60 19.37 17.92
CA LEU A 80 6.43 19.67 17.13
C LEU A 80 6.22 18.69 15.98
N ALA A 81 7.29 18.27 15.32
CA ALA A 81 7.22 17.27 14.25
C ALA A 81 6.81 15.89 14.76
N ARG A 82 7.36 15.44 15.91
CA ARG A 82 7.11 14.10 16.46
C ARG A 82 5.79 13.95 17.20
N GLU A 83 5.29 15.01 17.85
CA GLU A 83 4.02 14.98 18.58
C GLU A 83 2.81 15.04 17.64
N ALA A 84 2.99 15.50 16.40
CA ALA A 84 1.89 15.57 15.44
C ALA A 84 1.58 14.20 14.83
N ASP A 85 0.34 13.74 14.96
CA ASP A 85 -0.17 12.59 14.21
C ASP A 85 -0.34 12.94 12.70
N MET A 86 -0.50 14.22 12.36
CA MET A 86 -0.55 14.74 10.99
C MET A 86 -0.18 16.21 10.97
N ILE A 87 0.52 16.63 9.92
CA ILE A 87 0.76 18.04 9.62
C ILE A 87 -0.15 18.49 8.47
N ILE A 88 -0.89 19.58 8.69
CA ILE A 88 -1.73 20.19 7.65
C ILE A 88 -1.15 21.57 7.32
N VAL A 89 -0.76 21.80 6.07
CA VAL A 89 -0.30 23.09 5.58
C VAL A 89 -1.46 23.78 4.88
N ALA A 90 -2.17 24.63 5.58
CA ALA A 90 -3.37 25.32 5.08
C ALA A 90 -3.51 26.76 5.65
N PRO A 91 -3.39 27.79 4.79
CA PRO A 91 -3.05 27.75 3.38
C PRO A 91 -1.56 27.46 3.12
N ALA A 92 -1.26 26.78 2.00
CA ALA A 92 0.08 26.64 1.48
C ALA A 92 0.33 27.65 0.33
N SER A 93 1.19 28.63 0.55
CA SER A 93 1.59 29.58 -0.49
C SER A 93 2.56 28.92 -1.48
N ALA A 94 2.69 29.51 -2.68
CA ALA A 94 3.67 29.03 -3.67
C ALA A 94 5.11 29.05 -3.14
N ASP A 95 5.47 30.05 -2.31
CA ASP A 95 6.77 30.12 -1.64
C ASP A 95 6.96 28.92 -0.70
N PHE A 96 5.97 28.61 0.14
CA PHE A 96 6.08 27.51 1.10
C PHE A 96 6.14 26.15 0.40
N ILE A 97 5.34 25.93 -0.66
CA ILE A 97 5.41 24.73 -1.51
C ILE A 97 6.80 24.61 -2.15
N SER A 98 7.37 25.72 -2.61
CA SER A 98 8.73 25.72 -3.17
C SER A 98 9.78 25.35 -2.13
N LYS A 99 9.69 25.88 -0.90
CA LYS A 99 10.58 25.51 0.21
C LYS A 99 10.51 24.02 0.51
N MET A 100 9.31 23.47 0.62
CA MET A 100 9.11 22.03 0.85
C MET A 100 9.77 21.18 -0.24
N ALA A 101 9.51 21.51 -1.52
CA ALA A 101 10.04 20.75 -2.66
C ALA A 101 11.57 20.78 -2.81
N HIS A 102 12.23 21.78 -2.21
CA HIS A 102 13.68 21.93 -2.24
C HIS A 102 14.37 21.62 -0.91
N GLY A 103 13.62 21.14 0.11
CA GLY A 103 14.18 20.81 1.41
C GLY A 103 14.75 22.02 2.17
N LEU A 104 14.21 23.22 1.94
CA LEU A 104 14.67 24.43 2.64
C LEU A 104 14.12 24.48 4.07
N ALA A 105 15.01 24.67 5.04
CA ALA A 105 14.71 24.71 6.48
C ALA A 105 15.19 26.03 7.10
N ASN A 106 14.75 27.16 6.53
CA ASN A 106 15.20 28.50 6.92
C ASN A 106 14.25 29.24 7.88
N ASP A 107 13.14 28.60 8.25
CA ASP A 107 12.21 29.04 9.28
C ASP A 107 11.65 27.83 10.07
N LEU A 108 10.98 28.08 11.20
CA LEU A 108 10.45 27.02 12.05
C LEU A 108 9.50 26.10 11.30
N ALA A 109 8.63 26.65 10.45
CA ALA A 109 7.60 25.89 9.74
C ALA A 109 8.23 24.92 8.72
N SER A 110 9.16 25.41 7.90
CA SER A 110 9.86 24.59 6.91
C SER A 110 10.75 23.54 7.58
N THR A 111 11.37 23.85 8.71
CA THR A 111 12.18 22.91 9.49
C THR A 111 11.32 21.79 10.09
N VAL A 112 10.16 22.11 10.68
CA VAL A 112 9.24 21.15 11.25
C VAL A 112 8.71 20.20 10.18
N VAL A 113 8.29 20.73 9.02
CA VAL A 113 7.79 19.92 7.91
C VAL A 113 8.88 18.99 7.36
N LEU A 114 10.11 19.46 7.26
CA LEU A 114 11.25 18.62 6.80
C LEU A 114 11.62 17.52 7.80
N ALA A 115 11.40 17.74 9.11
CA ALA A 115 11.72 16.80 10.18
C ALA A 115 10.58 15.83 10.51
N ALA A 116 9.45 15.91 9.80
CA ALA A 116 8.25 15.14 10.12
C ALA A 116 8.30 13.73 9.54
N ASP A 117 7.93 12.75 10.37
CA ASP A 117 7.68 11.36 9.96
C ASP A 117 6.18 11.08 9.77
N SER A 118 5.30 11.99 10.25
CA SER A 118 3.86 11.89 10.13
C SER A 118 3.35 12.32 8.74
N PRO A 119 2.15 11.87 8.31
CA PRO A 119 1.54 12.29 7.06
C PRO A 119 1.44 13.81 6.95
N ILE A 120 1.71 14.35 5.75
CA ILE A 120 1.58 15.76 5.46
C ILE A 120 0.48 15.98 4.42
N LEU A 121 -0.51 16.83 4.76
CA LEU A 121 -1.58 17.26 3.87
C LEU A 121 -1.41 18.72 3.52
N VAL A 122 -1.35 19.06 2.23
CA VAL A 122 -1.12 20.41 1.74
C VAL A 122 -2.36 20.92 1.03
N ALA A 123 -2.86 22.08 1.45
CA ALA A 123 -3.95 22.81 0.81
C ALA A 123 -3.42 24.13 0.21
N PRO A 124 -3.15 24.17 -1.11
CA PRO A 124 -2.62 25.36 -1.79
C PRO A 124 -3.60 26.51 -1.83
N ALA A 125 -3.06 27.74 -1.71
CA ALA A 125 -3.83 28.98 -1.94
C ALA A 125 -2.94 30.07 -2.51
N MET A 126 -3.18 30.44 -3.78
CA MET A 126 -2.39 31.44 -4.51
C MET A 126 -3.20 31.99 -5.69
N ASN A 127 -2.67 33.06 -6.33
CA ASN A 127 -3.24 33.54 -7.57
C ASN A 127 -3.28 32.48 -8.65
N HIS A 128 -4.29 32.49 -9.52
CA HIS A 128 -4.51 31.57 -10.63
C HIS A 128 -3.27 31.42 -11.55
N ARG A 129 -2.58 32.50 -11.90
CA ARG A 129 -1.36 32.45 -12.73
C ARG A 129 -0.22 31.76 -12.01
N MET A 130 -0.08 31.98 -10.69
CA MET A 130 0.92 31.30 -9.87
C MET A 130 0.62 29.81 -9.77
N TRP A 131 -0.67 29.43 -9.66
CA TRP A 131 -1.07 28.01 -9.64
C TRP A 131 -0.67 27.29 -10.92
N HIS A 132 -0.97 27.87 -12.08
CA HIS A 132 -0.65 27.27 -13.38
C HIS A 132 0.81 27.46 -13.82
N HIS A 133 1.62 28.16 -13.05
CA HIS A 133 3.03 28.36 -13.38
C HIS A 133 3.78 27.03 -13.36
N SER A 134 4.61 26.78 -14.40
CA SER A 134 5.34 25.51 -14.56
C SER A 134 6.22 25.16 -13.35
N ALA A 135 6.80 26.15 -12.67
CA ALA A 135 7.59 25.93 -11.46
C ALA A 135 6.71 25.41 -10.31
N THR A 136 5.51 25.98 -10.11
CA THR A 136 4.58 25.54 -9.08
C THR A 136 4.10 24.13 -9.35
N GLN A 137 3.70 23.83 -10.59
CA GLN A 137 3.24 22.50 -10.96
C GLN A 137 4.35 21.43 -10.84
N ARG A 138 5.60 21.78 -11.20
CA ARG A 138 6.75 20.89 -10.99
C ARG A 138 6.99 20.60 -9.51
N ASN A 139 6.94 21.62 -8.65
CA ASN A 139 7.12 21.46 -7.21
C ASN A 139 6.02 20.59 -6.58
N ILE A 140 4.77 20.77 -7.01
CA ILE A 140 3.64 19.93 -6.56
C ILE A 140 3.82 18.48 -7.01
N HIS A 141 4.21 18.28 -8.27
CA HIS A 141 4.48 16.93 -8.79
C HIS A 141 5.60 16.23 -8.01
N GLN A 142 6.69 16.95 -7.73
CA GLN A 142 7.79 16.42 -6.89
C GLN A 142 7.28 16.02 -5.51
N LEU A 143 6.57 16.91 -4.82
CA LEU A 143 6.05 16.62 -3.47
C LEU A 143 5.06 15.46 -3.46
N LYS A 144 4.20 15.32 -4.49
CA LYS A 144 3.32 14.17 -4.64
C LYS A 144 4.12 12.87 -4.84
N SER A 145 5.22 12.91 -5.58
CA SER A 145 6.11 11.74 -5.74
C SER A 145 6.88 11.39 -4.47
N ASP A 146 7.13 12.37 -3.60
CA ASP A 146 7.75 12.21 -2.28
C ASP A 146 6.74 11.72 -1.21
N GLY A 147 5.47 11.47 -1.59
CA GLY A 147 4.44 10.92 -0.69
C GLY A 147 3.61 11.98 0.05
N ILE A 148 3.73 13.27 -0.30
CA ILE A 148 2.93 14.33 0.30
C ILE A 148 1.55 14.42 -0.38
N SER A 149 0.49 14.46 0.43
CA SER A 149 -0.88 14.53 -0.02
C SER A 149 -1.33 15.97 -0.26
N PHE A 150 -2.20 16.17 -1.25
CA PHE A 150 -2.72 17.49 -1.62
C PHE A 150 -4.25 17.50 -1.70
N VAL A 151 -4.83 18.60 -1.21
CA VAL A 151 -6.22 18.97 -1.52
C VAL A 151 -6.15 20.04 -2.59
N ASP A 152 -6.70 19.75 -3.77
CA ASP A 152 -6.61 20.69 -4.88
C ASP A 152 -7.38 21.99 -4.59
N PRO A 153 -6.87 23.16 -5.03
CA PRO A 153 -7.53 24.43 -4.81
C PRO A 153 -8.82 24.56 -5.63
N GLU A 154 -9.77 25.33 -5.09
CA GLU A 154 -11.04 25.61 -5.76
C GLU A 154 -10.93 26.67 -6.85
N ALA A 155 -11.86 26.59 -7.81
CA ALA A 155 -12.11 27.68 -8.76
C ALA A 155 -13.03 28.74 -8.16
N GLY A 156 -12.79 30.00 -8.48
CA GLY A 156 -13.69 31.10 -8.08
C GLY A 156 -13.04 32.46 -8.17
N ALA A 157 -13.78 33.50 -7.74
CA ALA A 157 -13.29 34.85 -7.64
C ALA A 157 -12.23 34.97 -6.53
N MET A 158 -11.14 35.63 -6.82
CA MET A 158 -10.02 35.84 -5.91
C MET A 158 -10.00 37.30 -5.38
N ALA A 159 -9.27 37.53 -4.29
CA ALA A 159 -9.13 38.86 -3.70
C ALA A 159 -8.52 39.91 -4.65
N CYS A 160 -7.78 39.49 -5.69
CA CYS A 160 -7.23 40.32 -6.72
C CYS A 160 -8.23 40.71 -7.84
N GLY A 161 -9.49 40.24 -7.78
CA GLY A 161 -10.51 40.46 -8.80
C GLY A 161 -10.46 39.51 -9.99
N GLU A 162 -9.47 38.63 -10.08
CA GLU A 162 -9.40 37.56 -11.11
C GLU A 162 -10.26 36.36 -10.73
N THR A 163 -10.71 35.60 -11.74
CA THR A 163 -11.45 34.35 -11.54
C THR A 163 -10.64 33.17 -12.11
N GLY A 164 -10.52 32.10 -11.36
CA GLY A 164 -9.79 30.91 -11.78
C GLY A 164 -9.52 29.95 -10.63
N ILE A 165 -8.74 28.90 -10.89
CA ILE A 165 -8.31 27.92 -9.89
C ILE A 165 -7.16 28.52 -9.06
N GLY A 166 -7.25 28.46 -7.73
CA GLY A 166 -6.20 28.95 -6.82
C GLY A 166 -6.73 29.33 -5.44
N ARG A 167 -8.03 29.29 -5.19
CA ARG A 167 -8.60 29.51 -3.86
C ARG A 167 -8.32 28.30 -2.97
N LEU A 168 -8.13 28.57 -1.67
CA LEU A 168 -8.05 27.50 -0.68
C LEU A 168 -9.29 26.60 -0.77
N ALA A 169 -9.09 25.31 -0.79
CA ALA A 169 -10.16 24.32 -0.68
C ALA A 169 -11.08 24.60 0.51
N ALA A 170 -12.34 24.17 0.44
CA ALA A 170 -13.25 24.32 1.55
C ALA A 170 -12.70 23.61 2.80
N PRO A 171 -12.88 24.19 4.00
CA PRO A 171 -12.43 23.56 5.24
C PRO A 171 -12.97 22.13 5.42
N GLU A 172 -14.16 21.84 4.89
CA GLU A 172 -14.80 20.54 4.89
C GLU A 172 -14.04 19.52 4.02
N ASP A 173 -13.52 19.93 2.86
CA ASP A 173 -12.74 19.06 1.96
C ASP A 173 -11.37 18.77 2.54
N ILE A 174 -10.74 19.72 3.23
CA ILE A 174 -9.50 19.52 3.98
C ILE A 174 -9.74 18.50 5.10
N LEU A 175 -10.85 18.61 5.83
CA LEU A 175 -11.23 17.68 6.87
C LEU A 175 -11.44 16.27 6.32
N LEU A 176 -12.20 16.12 5.23
CA LEU A 176 -12.47 14.81 4.58
C LEU A 176 -11.17 14.15 4.11
N SER A 177 -10.27 14.94 3.50
CA SER A 177 -8.96 14.43 3.05
C SER A 177 -8.10 13.97 4.23
N ALA A 178 -8.12 14.69 5.34
CA ALA A 178 -7.41 14.29 6.56
C ALA A 178 -8.01 13.01 7.18
N GLU A 179 -9.35 12.88 7.22
CA GLU A 179 -10.01 11.66 7.69
C GLU A 179 -9.67 10.45 6.79
N SER A 180 -9.59 10.66 5.46
CA SER A 180 -9.19 9.61 4.50
C SER A 180 -7.75 9.15 4.73
N LEU A 181 -6.81 10.08 4.93
CA LEU A 181 -5.41 9.75 5.20
C LEU A 181 -5.25 8.96 6.50
N PHE A 182 -5.96 9.32 7.56
CA PHE A 182 -5.95 8.53 8.80
C PHE A 182 -6.60 7.16 8.63
N ALA A 183 -7.65 7.04 7.82
CA ALA A 183 -8.25 5.75 7.50
C ALA A 183 -7.26 4.87 6.70
N GLU A 184 -6.54 5.45 5.75
CA GLU A 184 -5.49 4.76 4.99
C GLU A 184 -4.32 4.35 5.90
N GLU A 185 -3.89 5.22 6.82
CA GLU A 185 -2.81 4.91 7.76
C GLU A 185 -3.20 3.80 8.76
N GLN A 186 -4.45 3.76 9.21
CA GLN A 186 -4.95 2.63 9.99
C GLN A 186 -4.99 1.35 9.15
N ASN A 187 -5.34 1.45 7.86
CA ASN A 187 -5.25 0.34 6.93
C ASN A 187 -3.81 -0.17 6.77
N HIS A 188 -2.80 0.72 6.78
CA HIS A 188 -1.38 0.32 6.75
C HIS A 188 -0.90 -0.46 7.99
N GLN A 189 -1.69 -0.59 9.05
CA GLN A 189 -1.34 -1.33 10.26
C GLN A 189 -2.17 -2.60 10.50
N PHE A 190 -3.14 -2.90 9.64
CA PHE A 190 -4.04 -4.06 9.85
C PHE A 190 -3.31 -5.40 9.92
N LEU A 191 -2.19 -5.54 9.20
CA LEU A 191 -1.37 -6.74 9.20
C LEU A 191 -0.03 -6.56 9.93
N LYS A 192 0.10 -5.51 10.76
CA LYS A 192 1.31 -5.29 11.57
C LYS A 192 1.58 -6.50 12.47
N ASN A 193 2.84 -6.90 12.55
CA ASN A 193 3.30 -8.08 13.27
C ASN A 193 2.80 -9.41 12.69
N ARG A 194 2.19 -9.42 11.49
CA ARG A 194 1.84 -10.64 10.78
C ARG A 194 2.90 -10.95 9.73
N HIS A 195 3.20 -12.23 9.57
CA HIS A 195 4.12 -12.75 8.56
C HIS A 195 3.36 -13.51 7.49
N PHE A 196 3.62 -13.16 6.23
CA PHE A 196 3.02 -13.83 5.07
C PHE A 196 4.09 -14.39 4.15
N ILE A 197 3.85 -15.60 3.66
CA ILE A 197 4.63 -16.23 2.60
C ILE A 197 3.85 -16.08 1.30
N VAL A 198 4.49 -15.58 0.25
CA VAL A 198 3.89 -15.50 -1.10
C VAL A 198 4.79 -16.23 -2.07
N THR A 199 4.26 -17.21 -2.82
CA THR A 199 5.01 -17.82 -3.92
C THR A 199 4.64 -17.16 -5.25
N ALA A 200 5.61 -16.96 -6.16
CA ALA A 200 5.40 -16.29 -7.43
C ALA A 200 6.27 -16.87 -8.55
N GLY A 201 5.91 -16.53 -9.79
CA GLY A 201 6.69 -16.95 -10.97
C GLY A 201 6.52 -18.41 -11.32
N PRO A 202 7.21 -18.89 -12.36
CA PRO A 202 7.25 -20.30 -12.73
C PRO A 202 8.36 -21.03 -11.96
N THR A 203 8.28 -22.36 -11.87
CA THR A 203 9.47 -23.17 -11.63
C THR A 203 10.06 -23.63 -12.96
N HIS A 204 11.38 -23.77 -13.01
CA HIS A 204 12.12 -24.31 -14.13
C HIS A 204 12.69 -25.67 -13.73
N GLU A 205 12.20 -26.73 -14.34
CA GLU A 205 12.65 -28.10 -14.06
C GLU A 205 13.69 -28.49 -15.11
N PRO A 206 14.98 -28.54 -14.76
CA PRO A 206 16.04 -28.73 -15.72
C PRO A 206 16.03 -30.17 -16.28
N ILE A 207 16.16 -30.27 -17.61
CA ILE A 207 16.31 -31.52 -18.33
C ILE A 207 17.80 -31.78 -18.64
N ASP A 208 18.47 -30.75 -19.10
CA ASP A 208 19.91 -30.73 -19.38
C ASP A 208 20.45 -29.30 -19.16
N PRO A 209 21.75 -29.00 -19.31
CA PRO A 209 22.30 -27.67 -19.10
C PRO A 209 21.70 -26.55 -19.97
N VAL A 210 20.83 -26.89 -20.94
CA VAL A 210 20.27 -25.94 -21.91
C VAL A 210 18.75 -25.90 -21.89
N ARG A 211 18.08 -27.00 -21.49
CA ARG A 211 16.63 -27.14 -21.59
C ARG A 211 16.01 -27.40 -20.25
N TYR A 212 14.82 -26.83 -20.06
CA TYR A 212 13.99 -27.04 -18.90
C TYR A 212 12.50 -27.11 -19.28
N LEU A 213 11.69 -27.74 -18.43
CA LEU A 213 10.23 -27.66 -18.45
C LEU A 213 9.81 -26.49 -17.53
N ALA A 214 8.87 -25.69 -17.97
CA ALA A 214 8.30 -24.62 -17.16
C ALA A 214 6.88 -24.27 -17.59
N ASN A 215 6.07 -23.81 -16.64
CA ASN A 215 4.78 -23.21 -16.92
C ASN A 215 4.94 -21.73 -17.29
N ARG A 216 4.03 -21.21 -18.13
CA ARG A 216 4.02 -19.79 -18.47
C ARG A 216 3.56 -18.96 -17.27
N SER A 217 4.43 -18.13 -16.71
CA SER A 217 4.09 -17.18 -15.65
C SER A 217 5.03 -15.99 -15.68
N SER A 218 4.48 -14.81 -15.50
CA SER A 218 5.26 -13.55 -15.38
C SER A 218 5.56 -13.17 -13.93
N GLY A 219 4.97 -13.85 -12.95
CA GLY A 219 5.06 -13.52 -11.53
C GLY A 219 4.28 -12.27 -11.09
N LYS A 220 3.78 -11.43 -12.02
CA LYS A 220 3.18 -10.12 -11.73
C LYS A 220 2.12 -10.17 -10.61
N GLN A 221 1.25 -11.19 -10.57
CA GLN A 221 0.19 -11.27 -9.56
C GLN A 221 0.76 -11.49 -8.15
N GLY A 222 1.71 -12.41 -8.00
CA GLY A 222 2.34 -12.67 -6.69
C GLY A 222 3.15 -11.48 -6.18
N PHE A 223 3.90 -10.80 -7.06
CA PHE A 223 4.61 -9.58 -6.70
C PHE A 223 3.67 -8.45 -6.27
N ALA A 224 2.55 -8.26 -6.99
CA ALA A 224 1.54 -7.27 -6.60
C ALA A 224 0.88 -7.60 -5.25
N ILE A 225 0.61 -8.89 -4.96
CA ILE A 225 0.07 -9.32 -3.66
C ILE A 225 1.09 -9.09 -2.54
N ALA A 226 2.36 -9.43 -2.76
CA ALA A 226 3.43 -9.18 -1.80
C ALA A 226 3.55 -7.69 -1.46
N GLU A 227 3.50 -6.81 -2.48
CA GLU A 227 3.49 -5.36 -2.29
C GLU A 227 2.26 -4.89 -1.51
N ALA A 228 1.06 -5.39 -1.84
CA ALA A 228 -0.17 -4.97 -1.19
C ALA A 228 -0.23 -5.40 0.29
N LEU A 229 0.22 -6.62 0.63
CA LEU A 229 0.32 -7.08 2.01
C LEU A 229 1.34 -6.28 2.82
N GLN A 230 2.49 -5.97 2.22
CA GLN A 230 3.52 -5.14 2.84
C GLN A 230 2.98 -3.72 3.12
N LYS A 231 2.22 -3.12 2.20
CA LYS A 231 1.56 -1.83 2.40
C LYS A 231 0.55 -1.84 3.56
N LEU A 232 -0.02 -2.97 3.92
CA LEU A 232 -0.85 -3.16 5.11
C LEU A 232 -0.04 -3.48 6.38
N GLY A 233 1.30 -3.35 6.32
CA GLY A 233 2.20 -3.50 7.46
C GLY A 233 2.69 -4.93 7.73
N ALA A 234 2.39 -5.89 6.86
CA ALA A 234 2.87 -7.25 7.00
C ALA A 234 4.37 -7.38 6.75
N LYS A 235 5.04 -8.30 7.46
CA LYS A 235 6.30 -8.89 7.01
C LYS A 235 5.97 -9.86 5.89
N VAL A 236 6.65 -9.77 4.75
CA VAL A 236 6.40 -10.63 3.59
C VAL A 236 7.68 -11.31 3.13
N THR A 237 7.65 -12.63 3.05
CA THR A 237 8.68 -13.45 2.39
C THR A 237 8.14 -13.89 1.03
N LEU A 238 8.71 -13.36 -0.05
CA LEU A 238 8.35 -13.65 -1.44
C LEU A 238 9.30 -14.70 -2.01
N VAL A 239 8.84 -15.96 -2.11
CA VAL A 239 9.57 -17.06 -2.75
C VAL A 239 9.23 -17.05 -4.23
N THR A 240 10.20 -16.81 -5.09
CA THR A 240 9.92 -16.66 -6.52
C THR A 240 10.84 -17.49 -7.40
N GLY A 241 10.25 -18.17 -8.38
CA GLY A 241 10.98 -18.69 -9.52
C GLY A 241 11.52 -17.59 -10.43
N PRO A 242 12.18 -17.96 -11.55
CA PRO A 242 12.86 -17.01 -12.43
C PRO A 242 11.89 -16.03 -13.11
N VAL A 243 11.97 -14.75 -12.76
CA VAL A 243 11.17 -13.64 -13.32
C VAL A 243 11.94 -12.34 -13.33
N TYR A 244 11.58 -11.41 -14.23
CA TYR A 244 12.18 -10.07 -14.36
C TYR A 244 11.38 -8.99 -13.60
N GLN A 245 10.73 -9.33 -12.48
CA GLN A 245 10.02 -8.34 -11.65
C GLN A 245 10.96 -7.72 -10.62
N ASN A 246 10.85 -6.42 -10.43
CA ASN A 246 11.54 -5.73 -9.33
C ASN A 246 10.94 -6.16 -7.99
N THR A 247 11.79 -6.35 -7.00
CA THR A 247 11.34 -6.64 -5.64
C THR A 247 10.63 -5.43 -5.06
N PRO A 248 9.40 -5.57 -4.54
CA PRO A 248 8.76 -4.47 -3.82
C PRO A 248 9.55 -4.07 -2.58
N ASP A 249 9.45 -2.79 -2.21
CA ASP A 249 10.14 -2.27 -1.03
C ASP A 249 9.76 -3.06 0.24
N ARG A 250 10.73 -3.28 1.10
CA ARG A 250 10.58 -3.99 2.40
C ARG A 250 10.02 -5.41 2.28
N VAL A 251 10.05 -6.02 1.11
CA VAL A 251 9.71 -7.43 0.88
C VAL A 251 11.01 -8.25 0.84
N GLU A 252 11.08 -9.29 1.67
CA GLU A 252 12.18 -10.26 1.65
C GLU A 252 11.99 -11.21 0.45
N ARG A 253 12.90 -11.17 -0.53
CA ARG A 253 12.83 -12.02 -1.72
C ARG A 253 13.78 -13.21 -1.62
N VAL A 254 13.23 -14.41 -1.82
CA VAL A 254 13.96 -15.66 -1.94
C VAL A 254 13.83 -16.18 -3.37
N ASN A 255 14.95 -16.22 -4.11
CA ASN A 255 14.97 -16.76 -5.46
C ASN A 255 15.20 -18.26 -5.43
N VAL A 256 14.40 -18.99 -6.20
CA VAL A 256 14.48 -20.43 -6.39
C VAL A 256 14.37 -20.76 -7.88
N GLU A 257 14.77 -21.95 -8.30
CA GLU A 257 14.67 -22.39 -9.68
C GLU A 257 13.64 -23.51 -9.82
N THR A 258 13.69 -24.54 -8.97
CA THR A 258 12.88 -25.73 -9.07
C THR A 258 11.72 -25.77 -8.06
N ALA A 259 10.75 -26.67 -8.28
CA ALA A 259 9.66 -26.92 -7.34
C ALA A 259 10.17 -27.42 -5.97
N ILE A 260 11.20 -28.26 -5.96
CA ILE A 260 11.81 -28.76 -4.71
C ILE A 260 12.47 -27.63 -3.94
N GLU A 261 13.17 -26.71 -4.62
CA GLU A 261 13.75 -25.53 -3.97
C GLU A 261 12.67 -24.60 -3.45
N MET A 262 11.57 -24.42 -4.19
CA MET A 262 10.44 -23.60 -3.76
C MET A 262 9.78 -24.18 -2.51
N GLU A 263 9.52 -25.49 -2.46
CA GLU A 263 9.00 -26.16 -1.27
C GLU A 263 9.89 -25.92 -0.05
N LYS A 264 11.18 -26.19 -0.19
CA LYS A 264 12.15 -25.98 0.89
C LYS A 264 12.24 -24.54 1.36
N ALA A 265 12.17 -23.58 0.43
CA ALA A 265 12.18 -22.14 0.76
C ALA A 265 10.90 -21.73 1.51
N VAL A 266 9.73 -22.26 1.13
CA VAL A 266 8.47 -22.05 1.84
C VAL A 266 8.54 -22.65 3.26
N GLU A 267 9.06 -23.87 3.41
CA GLU A 267 9.23 -24.50 4.71
C GLU A 267 10.17 -23.73 5.64
N ASN A 268 11.27 -23.21 5.11
CA ASN A 268 12.24 -22.40 5.87
C ASN A 268 11.66 -21.04 6.28
N ALA A 269 10.63 -20.55 5.58
CA ALA A 269 9.97 -19.29 5.92
C ALA A 269 8.87 -19.44 6.99
N LEU A 270 8.54 -20.65 7.40
CA LEU A 270 7.61 -20.90 8.53
C LEU A 270 8.31 -20.62 9.88
N PRO A 271 7.57 -20.21 10.95
CA PRO A 271 6.11 -20.03 10.96
C PRO A 271 5.66 -18.74 10.28
N ALA A 272 4.44 -18.77 9.72
CA ALA A 272 3.79 -17.62 9.11
C ALA A 272 2.29 -17.59 9.48
N ASP A 273 1.71 -16.40 9.50
CA ASP A 273 0.27 -16.21 9.75
C ASP A 273 -0.57 -16.59 8.52
N GLY A 274 -0.07 -16.30 7.32
CA GLY A 274 -0.73 -16.65 6.08
C GLY A 274 0.26 -17.08 4.98
N ALA A 275 -0.22 -17.93 4.05
CA ALA A 275 0.54 -18.36 2.88
C ALA A 275 -0.31 -18.26 1.61
N ILE A 276 0.21 -17.59 0.59
CA ILE A 276 -0.48 -17.35 -0.67
C ILE A 276 0.33 -17.96 -1.82
N PHE A 277 -0.22 -19.01 -2.45
CA PHE A 277 0.44 -19.78 -3.49
C PHE A 277 -0.03 -19.32 -4.86
N THR A 278 0.74 -18.43 -5.50
CA THR A 278 0.46 -17.90 -6.85
C THR A 278 1.45 -18.42 -7.90
N ALA A 279 2.48 -19.13 -7.47
CA ALA A 279 3.48 -19.68 -8.39
C ALA A 279 2.87 -20.70 -9.35
N ALA A 280 3.34 -20.68 -10.59
CA ALA A 280 3.01 -21.67 -11.60
C ALA A 280 4.03 -22.81 -11.54
N VAL A 281 3.89 -23.64 -10.50
CA VAL A 281 4.76 -24.80 -10.26
C VAL A 281 4.52 -25.83 -11.36
N ALA A 282 5.58 -26.39 -11.93
CA ALA A 282 5.46 -27.49 -12.88
C ALA A 282 5.05 -28.78 -12.16
N ASP A 283 4.07 -29.51 -12.71
CA ASP A 283 3.58 -30.75 -12.10
C ASP A 283 4.62 -31.89 -12.14
N TRP A 284 5.52 -31.82 -13.13
CA TRP A 284 6.53 -32.85 -13.36
C TRP A 284 7.94 -32.27 -13.50
N ARG A 285 8.93 -33.07 -13.09
CA ARG A 285 10.35 -32.89 -13.35
C ARG A 285 10.91 -34.12 -14.06
N PHE A 286 12.14 -34.03 -14.51
CA PHE A 286 12.86 -35.12 -15.18
C PHE A 286 14.20 -35.36 -14.49
N ASN A 287 14.76 -36.56 -14.71
CA ASN A 287 16.14 -36.82 -14.31
C ASN A 287 17.08 -35.89 -15.08
N TYR A 288 17.84 -35.07 -14.35
CA TYR A 288 18.78 -34.13 -14.96
C TYR A 288 19.95 -34.86 -15.63
N SER A 289 20.19 -34.54 -16.91
CA SER A 289 21.39 -34.97 -17.62
C SER A 289 22.50 -33.93 -17.51
N PRO A 290 23.71 -34.31 -17.02
CA PRO A 290 24.82 -33.35 -16.89
C PRO A 290 25.39 -32.89 -18.25
N SER A 291 24.98 -33.54 -19.35
CA SER A 291 25.38 -33.20 -20.72
C SER A 291 24.18 -32.92 -21.61
N LYS A 292 24.35 -31.94 -22.51
CA LYS A 292 23.30 -31.61 -23.49
C LYS A 292 22.94 -32.80 -24.36
N TYR A 293 21.66 -33.14 -24.44
CA TYR A 293 21.17 -34.14 -25.40
C TYR A 293 21.42 -33.68 -26.85
N LYS A 294 22.08 -34.53 -27.64
CA LYS A 294 22.42 -34.24 -29.04
C LYS A 294 21.54 -35.07 -29.98
N LYS A 295 20.95 -34.40 -30.97
CA LYS A 295 20.16 -35.05 -32.01
C LYS A 295 20.97 -36.15 -32.70
N GLY A 296 20.39 -37.37 -32.75
CA GLY A 296 21.00 -38.51 -33.44
C GLY A 296 22.06 -39.33 -32.65
N ARG A 297 22.30 -38.99 -31.33
CA ARG A 297 23.23 -39.79 -30.50
C ARG A 297 22.55 -40.55 -29.36
N SER A 298 21.49 -40.03 -28.82
CA SER A 298 20.64 -40.70 -27.83
C SER A 298 19.31 -40.00 -27.78
N GLU A 299 18.21 -40.74 -27.63
CA GLU A 299 16.92 -40.16 -27.29
C GLU A 299 16.96 -39.74 -25.82
N PRO A 300 16.39 -38.57 -25.47
CA PRO A 300 16.30 -38.16 -24.07
C PRO A 300 15.34 -39.09 -23.34
N ASP A 301 15.78 -39.65 -22.21
CA ASP A 301 14.92 -40.41 -21.31
C ASP A 301 14.09 -39.44 -20.47
N LEU A 302 12.95 -39.01 -21.02
CA LEU A 302 12.04 -38.07 -20.40
C LEU A 302 10.95 -38.80 -19.61
N ILE A 303 11.35 -39.56 -18.60
CA ILE A 303 10.41 -40.19 -17.67
C ILE A 303 9.97 -39.07 -16.68
N PRO A 304 8.66 -38.69 -16.68
CA PRO A 304 8.16 -37.70 -15.77
C PRO A 304 8.14 -38.22 -14.33
N ILE A 305 8.64 -37.41 -13.42
CA ILE A 305 8.60 -37.61 -11.97
C ILE A 305 7.72 -36.49 -11.40
N GLU A 306 6.73 -36.85 -10.58
CA GLU A 306 5.86 -35.85 -9.97
C GLU A 306 6.64 -34.90 -9.05
N ASN A 307 6.33 -33.64 -9.13
CA ASN A 307 6.81 -32.62 -8.22
C ASN A 307 5.97 -32.57 -6.94
N PRO A 308 6.51 -32.03 -5.84
CA PRO A 308 5.75 -31.89 -4.60
C PRO A 308 4.58 -30.92 -4.78
N ASP A 309 3.45 -31.25 -4.18
CA ASP A 309 2.28 -30.38 -4.10
C ASP A 309 2.42 -29.44 -2.89
N ILE A 310 3.13 -28.32 -3.09
CA ILE A 310 3.48 -27.39 -2.02
C ILE A 310 2.24 -26.85 -1.31
N LEU A 311 1.18 -26.50 -2.07
CA LEU A 311 -0.08 -26.02 -1.49
C LEU A 311 -0.71 -27.06 -0.58
N SER A 312 -0.84 -28.31 -1.05
CA SER A 312 -1.41 -29.40 -0.27
C SER A 312 -0.57 -29.72 0.96
N ASN A 313 0.76 -29.79 0.79
CA ASN A 313 1.68 -30.09 1.89
C ASN A 313 1.59 -29.07 3.02
N ILE A 314 1.52 -27.79 2.71
CA ILE A 314 1.37 -26.72 3.71
C ILE A 314 -0.03 -26.71 4.31
N SER A 315 -1.07 -26.96 3.51
CA SER A 315 -2.47 -26.95 3.98
C SER A 315 -2.76 -28.06 5.01
N HIS A 316 -2.11 -29.23 4.88
CA HIS A 316 -2.32 -30.39 5.75
C HIS A 316 -1.32 -30.49 6.92
N ARG A 317 -0.46 -29.48 7.13
CA ARG A 317 0.47 -29.48 8.27
C ARG A 317 -0.29 -29.49 9.59
N LYS A 318 0.17 -30.29 10.52
CA LYS A 318 -0.39 -30.34 11.89
C LYS A 318 0.30 -29.34 12.82
N ILE A 319 1.52 -28.97 12.51
CA ILE A 319 2.34 -28.03 13.27
C ILE A 319 2.76 -26.91 12.31
N ASP A 320 2.68 -25.66 12.76
CA ASP A 320 3.04 -24.45 12.00
C ASP A 320 2.27 -24.26 10.68
N ARG A 321 1.03 -24.81 10.59
CA ARG A 321 0.13 -24.47 9.49
C ARG A 321 -0.27 -23.00 9.60
N PRO A 322 -0.08 -22.18 8.54
CA PRO A 322 -0.59 -20.82 8.55
C PRO A 322 -2.09 -20.78 8.83
N SER A 323 -2.54 -19.76 9.58
CA SER A 323 -3.97 -19.56 9.89
C SER A 323 -4.82 -19.32 8.64
N LEU A 324 -4.20 -18.82 7.57
CA LEU A 324 -4.82 -18.66 6.26
C LEU A 324 -3.92 -19.22 5.17
N VAL A 325 -4.44 -20.18 4.40
CA VAL A 325 -3.77 -20.76 3.23
C VAL A 325 -4.61 -20.50 1.98
N VAL A 326 -4.03 -19.81 1.00
CA VAL A 326 -4.69 -19.39 -0.24
C VAL A 326 -3.96 -20.00 -1.43
N GLY A 327 -4.67 -20.74 -2.26
CA GLY A 327 -4.17 -21.27 -3.52
C GLY A 327 -4.70 -20.52 -4.73
N PHE A 328 -3.91 -20.43 -5.79
CA PHE A 328 -4.36 -19.95 -7.10
C PHE A 328 -4.54 -21.14 -8.03
N ALA A 329 -5.59 -21.10 -8.85
CA ALA A 329 -5.90 -22.13 -9.84
C ALA A 329 -6.24 -21.47 -11.18
N ALA A 330 -5.46 -21.80 -12.20
CA ALA A 330 -5.70 -21.39 -13.58
C ALA A 330 -6.49 -22.51 -14.29
N GLU A 331 -7.71 -22.22 -14.73
CA GLU A 331 -8.64 -23.22 -15.27
C GLU A 331 -9.06 -22.87 -16.69
N SER A 332 -9.09 -23.87 -17.55
CA SER A 332 -9.57 -23.74 -18.93
C SER A 332 -11.06 -24.01 -19.10
N GLU A 333 -11.64 -24.87 -18.25
CA GLU A 333 -13.04 -25.33 -18.30
C GLU A 333 -13.58 -25.54 -16.90
N ASN A 334 -14.92 -25.47 -16.73
CA ASN A 334 -15.64 -25.77 -15.48
C ASN A 334 -15.06 -25.08 -14.23
N LEU A 335 -14.64 -23.82 -14.40
CA LEU A 335 -13.86 -23.03 -13.44
C LEU A 335 -14.39 -23.10 -12.00
N LEU A 336 -15.71 -22.96 -11.81
CA LEU A 336 -16.32 -22.92 -10.47
C LEU A 336 -16.35 -24.31 -9.80
N GLU A 337 -16.61 -25.36 -10.58
CA GLU A 337 -16.61 -26.73 -10.06
C GLU A 337 -15.19 -27.19 -9.73
N ASN A 338 -14.24 -26.94 -10.64
CA ASN A 338 -12.85 -27.25 -10.43
C ASN A 338 -12.27 -26.53 -9.20
N ALA A 339 -12.65 -25.26 -9.00
CA ALA A 339 -12.24 -24.51 -7.81
C ALA A 339 -12.75 -25.13 -6.51
N LYS A 340 -14.01 -25.61 -6.47
CA LYS A 340 -14.56 -26.30 -5.29
C LYS A 340 -13.87 -27.64 -5.02
N VAL A 341 -13.66 -28.43 -6.06
CA VAL A 341 -12.95 -29.71 -5.95
C VAL A 341 -11.52 -29.50 -5.44
N LYS A 342 -10.80 -28.52 -6.02
CA LYS A 342 -9.45 -28.16 -5.56
C LYS A 342 -9.42 -27.66 -4.12
N LEU A 343 -10.40 -26.85 -3.71
CA LEU A 343 -10.51 -26.38 -2.32
C LEU A 343 -10.54 -27.57 -1.34
N GLN A 344 -11.37 -28.57 -1.63
CA GLN A 344 -11.51 -29.75 -0.79
C GLN A 344 -10.26 -30.66 -0.84
N GLN A 345 -9.73 -30.92 -2.04
CA GLN A 345 -8.57 -31.79 -2.22
C GLN A 345 -7.28 -31.21 -1.62
N LYS A 346 -7.07 -29.91 -1.77
CA LYS A 346 -5.86 -29.25 -1.27
C LYS A 346 -5.93 -28.89 0.22
N GLY A 347 -7.14 -28.86 0.83
CA GLY A 347 -7.32 -28.54 2.25
C GLY A 347 -6.96 -27.11 2.61
N CYS A 348 -6.90 -26.19 1.64
CA CYS A 348 -6.64 -24.77 1.86
C CYS A 348 -7.94 -24.02 2.22
N ASP A 349 -7.81 -22.79 2.70
CA ASP A 349 -8.94 -21.99 3.15
C ASP A 349 -9.65 -21.28 1.98
N TRP A 350 -8.87 -20.80 0.99
CA TRP A 350 -9.40 -20.18 -0.23
C TRP A 350 -8.70 -20.69 -1.48
N ILE A 351 -9.48 -20.88 -2.54
CA ILE A 351 -8.97 -21.06 -3.91
C ILE A 351 -9.38 -19.85 -4.75
N ILE A 352 -8.41 -19.19 -5.34
CA ILE A 352 -8.60 -18.09 -6.29
C ILE A 352 -8.46 -18.66 -7.69
N ALA A 353 -9.59 -18.84 -8.36
CA ALA A 353 -9.64 -19.38 -9.71
C ALA A 353 -9.71 -18.27 -10.74
N ASN A 354 -8.96 -18.39 -11.82
CA ASN A 354 -8.98 -17.49 -12.95
C ASN A 354 -9.04 -18.25 -14.28
N PRO A 355 -9.80 -17.76 -15.29
CA PRO A 355 -9.86 -18.37 -16.61
C PRO A 355 -8.54 -18.15 -17.36
N VAL A 356 -8.08 -19.20 -18.08
CA VAL A 356 -6.85 -19.17 -18.89
C VAL A 356 -7.14 -18.88 -20.36
N ILE A 357 -8.37 -19.20 -20.82
CA ILE A 357 -8.76 -19.04 -22.24
C ILE A 357 -9.20 -17.59 -22.47
N GLU A 358 -8.64 -17.00 -23.55
CA GLU A 358 -9.10 -15.69 -24.05
C GLU A 358 -10.50 -15.84 -24.68
N ASN A 359 -11.47 -15.15 -24.09
CA ASN A 359 -12.75 -14.87 -24.71
C ASN A 359 -12.85 -13.36 -24.95
N GLU A 360 -13.76 -12.92 -25.84
CA GLU A 360 -13.97 -11.49 -26.16
C GLU A 360 -14.22 -10.62 -24.91
N ASP A 361 -14.70 -11.21 -23.80
CA ASP A 361 -15.01 -10.54 -22.53
C ASP A 361 -13.89 -10.66 -21.45
N ALA A 362 -12.83 -11.41 -21.69
CA ALA A 362 -11.74 -11.59 -20.71
C ALA A 362 -10.39 -11.85 -21.41
N PRO A 363 -9.47 -10.87 -21.38
CA PRO A 363 -8.10 -11.10 -21.84
C PRO A 363 -7.41 -12.17 -20.98
N SER A 364 -6.51 -12.95 -21.60
CA SER A 364 -5.79 -14.03 -20.91
C SER A 364 -5.15 -13.54 -19.62
N ALA A 365 -5.42 -14.22 -18.51
CA ALA A 365 -4.77 -13.97 -17.23
C ALA A 365 -3.27 -14.28 -17.23
N MET A 366 -2.82 -15.11 -18.20
CA MET A 366 -1.42 -15.51 -18.35
C MET A 366 -0.59 -14.40 -19.03
N GLY A 367 0.29 -13.76 -18.26
CA GLY A 367 1.20 -12.72 -18.77
C GLY A 367 0.61 -11.31 -18.91
N GLY A 368 -0.73 -11.14 -19.00
CA GLY A 368 -1.41 -9.85 -19.09
C GLY A 368 -1.37 -9.03 -17.78
N ASP A 369 -1.87 -7.80 -17.86
CA ASP A 369 -1.92 -6.87 -16.70
C ASP A 369 -3.26 -6.91 -15.94
N TYR A 370 -4.27 -7.57 -16.52
CA TYR A 370 -5.61 -7.71 -15.95
C TYR A 370 -5.89 -9.14 -15.52
N ASN A 371 -6.84 -9.31 -14.60
CA ASN A 371 -7.29 -10.62 -14.15
C ASN A 371 -8.77 -10.55 -13.74
N LYS A 372 -9.54 -11.59 -14.10
CA LYS A 372 -10.89 -11.84 -13.59
C LYS A 372 -10.80 -13.05 -12.67
N ILE A 373 -11.20 -12.89 -11.41
CA ILE A 373 -11.04 -13.95 -10.42
C ILE A 373 -12.35 -14.34 -9.76
N PHE A 374 -12.38 -15.58 -9.30
CA PHE A 374 -13.41 -16.15 -8.45
C PHE A 374 -12.74 -16.70 -7.20
N ILE A 375 -13.26 -16.36 -6.02
CA ILE A 375 -12.74 -16.85 -4.75
C ILE A 375 -13.70 -17.91 -4.23
N ALA A 376 -13.27 -19.15 -4.20
CA ALA A 376 -13.97 -20.24 -3.55
C ALA A 376 -13.46 -20.40 -2.12
N SER A 377 -14.39 -20.44 -1.15
CA SER A 377 -14.13 -20.69 0.27
C SER A 377 -15.21 -21.57 0.85
N HIS A 378 -15.07 -22.01 2.09
CA HIS A 378 -16.13 -22.74 2.80
C HIS A 378 -17.45 -21.95 2.97
N ALA A 379 -17.38 -20.61 2.92
CA ALA A 379 -18.56 -19.74 2.98
C ALA A 379 -19.29 -19.59 1.63
N GLY A 380 -18.69 -20.05 0.52
CA GLY A 380 -19.26 -19.96 -0.82
C GLY A 380 -18.28 -19.42 -1.86
N ILE A 381 -18.85 -18.92 -2.98
CA ILE A 381 -18.08 -18.37 -4.10
C ILE A 381 -18.36 -16.87 -4.23
N GLU A 382 -17.30 -16.09 -4.34
CA GLU A 382 -17.33 -14.67 -4.63
C GLU A 382 -16.77 -14.41 -6.03
N ASN A 383 -17.44 -13.57 -6.82
CA ASN A 383 -17.04 -13.21 -8.19
C ASN A 383 -16.56 -11.76 -8.21
N TRP A 384 -15.34 -11.53 -8.71
CA TRP A 384 -14.80 -10.19 -8.90
C TRP A 384 -14.81 -9.81 -10.39
N PRO A 385 -15.08 -8.54 -10.71
CA PRO A 385 -15.03 -8.08 -12.09
C PRO A 385 -13.61 -8.19 -12.66
N LEU A 386 -13.47 -7.91 -13.95
CA LEU A 386 -12.15 -7.76 -14.56
C LEU A 386 -11.45 -6.54 -13.94
N LEU A 387 -10.32 -6.76 -13.31
CA LEU A 387 -9.52 -5.74 -12.61
C LEU A 387 -8.05 -5.84 -13.06
N SER A 388 -7.29 -4.77 -12.88
CA SER A 388 -5.85 -4.86 -13.00
C SER A 388 -5.28 -5.79 -11.89
N LYS A 389 -4.15 -6.44 -12.15
CA LYS A 389 -3.49 -7.31 -11.15
C LYS A 389 -3.14 -6.57 -9.86
N LYS A 390 -2.90 -5.26 -9.93
CA LYS A 390 -2.67 -4.40 -8.75
C LYS A 390 -3.96 -4.20 -7.95
N GLU A 391 -5.10 -3.96 -8.61
CA GLU A 391 -6.40 -3.84 -7.94
C GLU A 391 -6.84 -5.16 -7.32
N VAL A 392 -6.65 -6.28 -8.03
CA VAL A 392 -6.88 -7.63 -7.46
C VAL A 392 -6.04 -7.83 -6.19
N ALA A 393 -4.76 -7.47 -6.24
CA ALA A 393 -3.85 -7.61 -5.11
C ALA A 393 -4.27 -6.74 -3.91
N SER A 394 -4.63 -5.49 -4.16
CA SER A 394 -5.09 -4.55 -3.11
C SER A 394 -6.38 -5.05 -2.46
N ARG A 395 -7.38 -5.46 -3.26
CA ARG A 395 -8.63 -6.03 -2.75
C ARG A 395 -8.43 -7.33 -1.96
N LEU A 396 -7.54 -8.20 -2.45
CA LEU A 396 -7.23 -9.44 -1.75
C LEU A 396 -6.53 -9.17 -0.42
N ALA A 397 -5.57 -8.26 -0.39
CA ALA A 397 -4.88 -7.86 0.84
C ALA A 397 -5.86 -7.26 1.88
N SER A 398 -6.81 -6.42 1.45
CA SER A 398 -7.89 -5.92 2.33
C SER A 398 -8.76 -7.05 2.87
N LYS A 399 -9.18 -8.00 2.01
CA LYS A 399 -9.98 -9.16 2.44
C LYS A 399 -9.22 -10.06 3.43
N ILE A 400 -7.90 -10.20 3.25
CA ILE A 400 -7.02 -10.92 4.20
C ILE A 400 -6.96 -10.16 5.53
N ALA A 401 -6.84 -8.84 5.50
CA ALA A 401 -6.85 -8.02 6.71
C ALA A 401 -8.16 -8.16 7.49
N ASP A 402 -9.30 -8.11 6.80
CA ASP A 402 -10.62 -8.32 7.41
C ASP A 402 -10.74 -9.71 8.05
N TYR A 403 -10.23 -10.76 7.40
CA TYR A 403 -10.20 -12.11 7.94
C TYR A 403 -9.43 -12.17 9.27
N PHE A 404 -8.25 -11.54 9.36
CA PHE A 404 -7.46 -11.52 10.58
C PHE A 404 -8.05 -10.61 11.66
N ASN A 405 -8.77 -9.55 11.32
CA ASN A 405 -9.49 -8.70 12.28
C ASN A 405 -10.65 -9.46 12.93
N LEU A 406 -11.41 -10.22 12.14
CA LEU A 406 -12.49 -11.08 12.66
C LEU A 406 -11.96 -12.15 13.61
N ILE A 407 -10.79 -12.74 13.34
CA ILE A 407 -10.14 -13.70 14.25
C ILE A 407 -9.77 -13.04 15.58
N ASN A 408 -9.25 -11.82 15.56
CA ASN A 408 -8.86 -11.10 16.76
C ASN A 408 -10.07 -10.69 17.63
N GLU A 409 -11.21 -10.35 17.02
CA GLU A 409 -12.44 -9.98 17.73
C GLU A 409 -13.20 -11.20 18.28
N HIS A 410 -13.09 -12.37 17.64
CA HIS A 410 -13.80 -13.60 18.03
C HIS A 410 -12.90 -14.83 18.04
N PRO A 411 -11.92 -14.93 18.96
CA PRO A 411 -10.94 -16.04 18.96
C PRO A 411 -11.56 -17.43 19.13
N SER A 412 -12.76 -17.53 19.70
CA SER A 412 -13.41 -18.82 20.04
C SER A 412 -14.33 -19.39 18.95
N SER A 413 -14.63 -18.65 17.88
CA SER A 413 -15.60 -19.08 16.86
C SER A 413 -15.00 -19.84 15.67
N ILE A 414 -13.68 -19.91 15.54
CA ILE A 414 -12.97 -20.49 14.36
C ILE A 414 -12.24 -21.80 14.69
N ILE A 415 -12.07 -22.15 15.99
CA ILE A 415 -11.34 -23.37 16.40
C ILE A 415 -12.23 -24.64 16.35
N SER A 416 -13.49 -24.50 15.98
CA SER A 416 -14.43 -25.64 15.89
C SER A 416 -14.91 -25.86 14.44
N LYS A 417 -13.97 -26.17 13.53
CA LYS A 417 -14.30 -26.83 12.26
C LYS A 417 -13.16 -27.74 11.81
#